data_1eac0fdc5130e0bcfc655ee57158ee59
#
_entry.id   1eac0fdc5130e0bcfc655ee57158ee59
#
_cell.length_a   1.000
_cell.length_b   1.000
_cell.length_c   1.000
_cell.angle_alpha   90.00
_cell.angle_beta   90.00
_cell.angle_gamma   90.00
#
_symmetry.space_group_name_H-M   'P 1'
#
loop_
_entity.id
_entity.type
_entity.pdbx_description
1 polymer ?
#
loop_
_entity_poly.entity_id
_entity_poly.type
_entity_poly.pdbx_seq_one_letter_code
_entity_poly.pdbx_strand_id
1 'polypeptide(L)'
;MAVTYVVYIEPDVHAARKILPGNIRQRMGRIIHALATEPRPETSRSLETPNITLPEHVEIRRYRVDHWRVVYAVNDAEHWVWVLGIYRRPPYDYTDIAKLIERLP
;
A
#
# COMPACT_ATOMS: atom_id res chain seq x y z
N MET A 1 -0.39 24.98 2.25
CA MET A 1 -1.49 24.06 1.93
C MET A 1 -0.97 22.63 1.87
N ALA A 2 -1.72 21.71 2.46
CA ALA A 2 -1.34 20.31 2.39
C ALA A 2 -1.56 19.77 0.97
N VAL A 3 -0.59 18.99 0.48
CA VAL A 3 -0.72 18.32 -0.79
C VAL A 3 -1.58 17.07 -0.60
N THR A 4 -2.52 16.86 -1.51
CA THR A 4 -3.38 15.67 -1.49
C THR A 4 -2.90 14.71 -2.58
N TYR A 5 -2.73 13.44 -2.21
CA TYR A 5 -2.33 12.39 -3.14
C TYR A 5 -3.57 11.68 -3.68
N VAL A 6 -3.52 11.30 -4.94
CA VAL A 6 -4.57 10.44 -5.52
C VAL A 6 -4.26 9.00 -5.10
N VAL A 7 -5.25 8.31 -4.54
CA VAL A 7 -5.08 6.92 -4.09
C VAL A 7 -5.71 5.97 -5.09
N TYR A 8 -4.88 5.12 -5.68
CA TYR A 8 -5.32 4.04 -6.57
C TYR A 8 -5.25 2.73 -5.80
N ILE A 9 -6.18 1.84 -6.07
CA ILE A 9 -6.29 0.57 -5.37
C ILE A 9 -6.39 -0.54 -6.41
N GLU A 10 -5.46 -1.51 -6.34
CA GLU A 10 -5.53 -2.67 -7.22
C GLU A 10 -6.85 -3.41 -7.04
N PRO A 11 -7.44 -3.94 -8.13
CA PRO A 11 -8.73 -4.67 -8.03
C PRO A 11 -8.70 -5.81 -7.04
N ASP A 12 -7.60 -6.54 -6.93
CA ASP A 12 -7.47 -7.65 -6.00
C ASP A 12 -7.54 -7.21 -4.54
N VAL A 13 -7.17 -5.95 -4.26
CA VAL A 13 -7.27 -5.38 -2.91
C VAL A 13 -8.73 -5.20 -2.52
N HIS A 14 -9.56 -4.74 -3.45
CA HIS A 14 -10.99 -4.62 -3.19
C HIS A 14 -11.60 -5.98 -2.84
N ALA A 15 -11.24 -7.02 -3.60
CA ALA A 15 -11.71 -8.37 -3.33
C ALA A 15 -11.21 -8.90 -1.97
N ALA A 16 -9.94 -8.66 -1.66
CA ALA A 16 -9.35 -9.09 -0.39
C ALA A 16 -10.01 -8.42 0.81
N ARG A 17 -10.40 -7.15 0.68
CA ARG A 17 -11.06 -6.42 1.78
C ARG A 17 -12.40 -7.02 2.16
N LYS A 18 -13.14 -7.55 1.20
CA LYS A 18 -14.49 -8.06 1.43
C LYS A 18 -14.52 -9.26 2.35
N ILE A 19 -13.43 -10.03 2.41
CA ILE A 19 -13.37 -11.24 3.25
C ILE A 19 -12.73 -10.99 4.61
N LEU A 20 -12.30 -9.77 4.90
CA LEU A 20 -11.73 -9.42 6.20
C LEU A 20 -12.83 -9.34 7.27
N PRO A 21 -12.50 -9.65 8.54
CA PRO A 21 -13.44 -9.41 9.64
C PRO A 21 -13.93 -7.96 9.61
N GLY A 22 -15.20 -7.75 9.99
CA GLY A 22 -15.85 -6.45 9.81
C GLY A 22 -15.10 -5.26 10.42
N ASN A 23 -14.59 -5.43 11.65
CA ASN A 23 -13.83 -4.37 12.31
C ASN A 23 -12.51 -4.05 11.59
N ILE A 24 -11.82 -5.07 11.09
CA ILE A 24 -10.58 -4.91 10.33
C ILE A 24 -10.88 -4.25 8.98
N ARG A 25 -11.94 -4.69 8.32
CA ARG A 25 -12.36 -4.11 7.02
C ARG A 25 -12.63 -2.62 7.14
N GLN A 26 -13.34 -2.20 8.18
CA GLN A 26 -13.65 -0.79 8.40
C GLN A 26 -12.39 0.03 8.68
N ARG A 27 -11.51 -0.50 9.53
CA ARG A 27 -10.24 0.16 9.84
C ARG A 27 -9.36 0.28 8.60
N MET A 28 -9.33 -0.78 7.79
CA MET A 28 -8.57 -0.82 6.55
C MET A 28 -9.03 0.28 5.58
N GLY A 29 -10.34 0.43 5.44
CA GLY A 29 -10.91 1.49 4.59
C GLY A 29 -10.50 2.88 5.03
N ARG A 30 -10.56 3.15 6.33
CA ARG A 30 -10.15 4.46 6.88
C ARG A 30 -8.67 4.72 6.68
N ILE A 31 -7.83 3.69 6.90
CA ILE A 31 -6.38 3.79 6.74
C ILE A 31 -6.01 4.10 5.30
N ILE A 32 -6.60 3.36 4.36
CA ILE A 32 -6.32 3.58 2.94
C ILE A 32 -6.76 4.98 2.52
N HIS A 33 -7.95 5.41 2.96
CA HIS A 33 -8.44 6.75 2.64
C HIS A 33 -7.51 7.83 3.19
N ALA A 34 -7.00 7.64 4.40
CA ALA A 34 -6.12 8.62 5.05
C ALA A 34 -4.76 8.76 4.36
N LEU A 35 -4.35 7.78 3.57
CA LEU A 35 -3.09 7.88 2.80
C LEU A 35 -3.10 9.02 1.79
N ALA A 36 -4.28 9.51 1.41
CA ALA A 36 -4.39 10.64 0.49
C ALA A 36 -3.80 11.93 1.09
N THR A 37 -3.90 12.10 2.41
CA THR A 37 -3.38 13.28 3.09
C THR A 37 -2.08 13.01 3.86
N GLU A 38 -1.86 11.77 4.26
CA GLU A 38 -0.69 11.35 5.02
C GLU A 38 -0.16 10.02 4.46
N PRO A 39 0.65 10.06 3.37
CA PRO A 39 1.13 8.82 2.75
C PRO A 39 2.19 8.08 3.57
N ARG A 40 2.77 8.75 4.59
CA ARG A 40 3.79 8.15 5.46
C ARG A 40 3.41 8.25 6.92
N PRO A 41 2.32 7.59 7.37
CA PRO A 41 1.96 7.63 8.78
C PRO A 41 3.08 7.05 9.66
N GLU A 42 3.13 7.45 10.92
CA GLU A 42 4.16 6.98 11.86
C GLU A 42 4.19 5.46 11.99
N THR A 43 3.04 4.81 11.85
CA THR A 43 2.94 3.36 11.93
C THR A 43 3.37 2.65 10.65
N SER A 44 3.60 3.40 9.57
CA SER A 44 4.11 2.82 8.33
C SER A 44 5.63 2.72 8.34
N ARG A 45 6.16 1.81 7.54
CA ARG A 45 7.61 1.63 7.39
C ARG A 45 7.92 1.39 5.92
N SER A 46 9.09 1.84 5.51
CA SER A 46 9.61 1.51 4.19
C SER A 46 9.79 0.00 4.10
N LEU A 47 9.37 -0.57 2.99
CA LEU A 47 9.52 -2.01 2.72
C LEU A 47 10.66 -2.20 1.74
N GLU A 48 11.70 -2.91 2.17
CA GLU A 48 12.80 -3.26 1.29
C GLU A 48 12.35 -4.28 0.26
N THR A 49 12.71 -4.04 -0.99
CA THR A 49 12.36 -4.92 -2.10
C THR A 49 13.64 -5.37 -2.82
N PRO A 50 14.41 -6.28 -2.20
CA PRO A 50 15.67 -6.72 -2.80
C PRO A 50 15.42 -7.35 -4.18
N ASN A 51 16.32 -7.08 -5.12
CA ASN A 51 16.27 -7.58 -6.49
C ASN A 51 15.08 -7.05 -7.32
N ILE A 52 14.41 -6.01 -6.83
CA ILE A 52 13.34 -5.35 -7.58
C ILE A 52 13.78 -3.92 -7.86
N THR A 53 13.81 -3.53 -9.13
CA THR A 53 14.10 -2.16 -9.53
C THR A 53 12.81 -1.35 -9.47
N LEU A 54 12.80 -0.32 -8.62
CA LEU A 54 11.64 0.56 -8.50
C LEU A 54 11.69 1.66 -9.57
N PRO A 55 10.53 2.10 -10.07
CA PRO A 55 10.47 3.30 -10.89
C PRO A 55 11.02 4.50 -10.12
N GLU A 56 11.50 5.51 -10.85
CA GLU A 56 12.02 6.73 -10.25
C GLU A 56 10.95 7.41 -9.38
N HIS A 57 11.37 7.94 -8.24
CA HIS A 57 10.51 8.63 -7.26
C HIS A 57 9.46 7.75 -6.58
N VAL A 58 9.57 6.43 -6.70
CA VAL A 58 8.62 5.49 -6.07
C VAL A 58 9.27 4.83 -4.87
N GLU A 59 8.56 4.85 -3.76
CA GLU A 59 8.93 4.13 -2.53
C GLU A 59 7.84 3.12 -2.21
N ILE A 60 8.23 1.92 -1.78
CA ILE A 60 7.28 0.91 -1.32
C ILE A 60 7.23 0.96 0.20
N ARG A 61 6.03 1.00 0.75
CA ARG A 61 5.80 1.06 2.18
C ARG A 61 4.80 0.03 2.63
N ARG A 62 4.83 -0.28 3.92
CA ARG A 62 3.84 -1.16 4.55
C ARG A 62 3.22 -0.46 5.74
N TYR A 63 1.93 -0.71 5.96
CA TYR A 63 1.19 -0.23 7.11
C TYR A 63 0.65 -1.43 7.88
N ARG A 64 0.92 -1.45 9.18
CA ARG A 64 0.48 -2.56 10.06
C ARG A 64 -0.93 -2.31 10.58
N VAL A 65 -1.81 -3.30 10.43
CA VAL A 65 -3.15 -3.32 11.02
C VAL A 65 -3.34 -4.69 11.68
N ASP A 66 -3.08 -4.79 12.96
CA ASP A 66 -3.09 -6.07 13.71
C ASP A 66 -2.19 -7.12 13.03
N HIS A 67 -2.77 -8.23 12.57
CA HIS A 67 -2.02 -9.29 11.88
C HIS A 67 -1.94 -9.08 10.37
N TRP A 68 -2.41 -7.94 9.90
CA TRP A 68 -2.46 -7.61 8.47
C TRP A 68 -1.46 -6.53 8.13
N ARG A 69 -1.07 -6.49 6.86
CA ARG A 69 -0.18 -5.47 6.31
C ARG A 69 -0.77 -4.94 5.02
N VAL A 70 -0.86 -3.63 4.91
CA VAL A 70 -1.18 -2.98 3.64
C VAL A 70 0.16 -2.61 3.01
N VAL A 71 0.39 -3.08 1.79
CA VAL A 71 1.59 -2.74 1.02
C VAL A 71 1.18 -1.78 -0.08
N TYR A 72 1.89 -0.66 -0.18
CA TYR A 72 1.54 0.38 -1.14
C TYR A 72 2.80 1.09 -1.65
N ALA A 73 2.66 1.71 -2.82
CA ALA A 73 3.69 2.54 -3.43
C ALA A 73 3.32 4.00 -3.28
N VAL A 74 4.32 4.85 -3.06
CA VAL A 74 4.15 6.31 -2.98
C VAL A 74 5.04 6.96 -4.01
N ASN A 75 4.49 7.88 -4.79
CA ASN A 75 5.26 8.72 -5.70
C ASN A 75 5.04 10.18 -5.33
N ASP A 76 6.06 10.82 -4.77
CA ASP A 76 5.98 12.22 -4.32
C ASP A 76 6.05 13.21 -5.49
N ALA A 77 6.67 12.82 -6.59
CA ALA A 77 6.78 13.70 -7.76
C ALA A 77 5.42 13.85 -8.46
N GLU A 78 4.70 12.74 -8.58
CA GLU A 78 3.39 12.71 -9.25
C GLU A 78 2.21 12.77 -8.28
N HIS A 79 2.47 12.76 -6.98
CA HIS A 79 1.46 12.85 -5.91
C HIS A 79 0.39 11.75 -6.00
N TRP A 80 0.84 10.50 -6.09
CA TRP A 80 -0.09 9.38 -6.00
C TRP A 80 0.38 8.32 -5.00
N VAL A 81 -0.61 7.57 -4.51
CA VAL A 81 -0.42 6.38 -3.69
C VAL A 81 -1.11 5.23 -4.42
N TRP A 82 -0.44 4.09 -4.51
CA TRP A 82 -0.98 2.92 -5.19
C TRP A 82 -0.98 1.74 -4.22
N VAL A 83 -2.16 1.32 -3.77
CA VAL A 83 -2.28 0.20 -2.84
C VAL A 83 -2.13 -1.10 -3.63
N LEU A 84 -1.06 -1.82 -3.35
CA LEU A 84 -0.66 -3.01 -4.10
C LEU A 84 -1.30 -4.27 -3.56
N GLY A 85 -1.43 -4.40 -2.24
CA GLY A 85 -1.98 -5.62 -1.67
C GLY A 85 -2.22 -5.53 -0.18
N ILE A 86 -2.99 -6.50 0.32
CA ILE A 86 -3.23 -6.72 1.73
C ILE A 86 -2.73 -8.12 2.05
N TYR A 87 -1.82 -8.24 3.01
CA TYR A 87 -1.17 -9.50 3.34
C TYR A 87 -1.30 -9.78 4.83
N ARG A 88 -1.38 -11.05 5.19
CA ARG A 88 -1.13 -11.43 6.57
C ARG A 88 0.35 -11.21 6.85
N ARG A 89 0.72 -11.08 8.11
CA ARG A 89 2.10 -10.77 8.49
C ARG A 89 3.13 -11.70 7.81
N PRO A 90 4.41 -11.27 7.73
CA PRO A 90 5.45 -11.97 6.98
C PRO A 90 5.47 -13.51 7.15
N PRO A 91 5.94 -14.23 6.13
CA PRO A 91 6.64 -13.71 4.95
C PRO A 91 5.69 -13.19 3.87
N TYR A 92 6.10 -12.10 3.21
CA TYR A 92 5.35 -11.54 2.09
C TYR A 92 5.65 -12.33 0.82
N ASP A 93 4.70 -12.34 -0.10
CA ASP A 93 4.93 -12.87 -1.44
C ASP A 93 5.57 -11.79 -2.30
N TYR A 94 6.89 -11.74 -2.29
CA TYR A 94 7.63 -10.75 -3.09
C TYR A 94 7.46 -10.94 -4.60
N THR A 95 7.14 -12.15 -5.04
CA THR A 95 6.87 -12.40 -6.45
C THR A 95 5.64 -11.63 -6.92
N ASP A 96 4.58 -11.66 -6.11
CA ASP A 96 3.36 -10.93 -6.39
C ASP A 96 3.62 -9.42 -6.38
N ILE A 97 4.34 -8.94 -5.37
CA ILE A 97 4.69 -7.51 -5.26
C ILE A 97 5.47 -7.05 -6.47
N ALA A 98 6.44 -7.85 -6.94
CA ALA A 98 7.25 -7.51 -8.10
C ALA A 98 6.39 -7.31 -9.34
N LYS A 99 5.44 -8.22 -9.57
CA LYS A 99 4.52 -8.11 -10.72
C LYS A 99 3.65 -6.86 -10.64
N LEU A 100 3.21 -6.51 -9.44
CA LEU A 100 2.38 -5.33 -9.24
C LEU A 100 3.18 -4.05 -9.46
N ILE A 101 4.44 -4.02 -9.03
CA ILE A 101 5.33 -2.87 -9.25
C ILE A 101 5.54 -2.63 -10.74
N GLU A 102 5.64 -3.68 -11.55
CA GLU A 102 5.79 -3.56 -13.00
C GLU A 102 4.62 -2.84 -13.67
N ARG A 103 3.44 -2.84 -13.04
CA ARG A 103 2.25 -2.17 -13.57
C ARG A 103 2.18 -0.70 -13.20
N LEU A 104 3.07 -0.21 -12.32
CA LEU A 104 3.05 1.18 -11.89
C LEU A 104 3.39 2.11 -13.06
N PRO A 105 2.74 3.28 -13.14
CA PRO A 105 3.02 4.25 -14.20
C PRO A 105 4.42 4.85 -14.11
#